data_2469a01fb7b00fe5bd4f926abc0a9d21
#
_entry.id   2469a01fb7b00fe5bd4f926abc0a9d21
#
_cell.length_a   1.000
_cell.length_b   1.000
_cell.length_c   1.000
_cell.angle_alpha   90.00
_cell.angle_beta   90.00
_cell.angle_gamma   90.00
#
_symmetry.space_group_name_H-M   'P 1'
#
loop_
_entity.id
_entity.type
_entity.pdbx_description
1 polymer ?
#
loop_
_entity_poly.entity_id
_entity_poly.type
_entity_poly.pdbx_seq_one_letter_code
_entity_poly.pdbx_strand_id
1 'polypeptide(L)'
;VGHDDNRDWFMFTQKETRMNIELVQNKYKPIITHDMHQQGPNNARMFVPPFTEPFDPNMHPLLRIGQATVGQAMAAALLAEGKTGIAWEDSYDMWSPARQYMVYHGQPRILTEIANSPNLADPHVNPRKGEPLGPQDSRAHFPVPYTKDTWTLAQQVDYGVTAAFAGMSYVAKYGH
;
A
#
# COMPACT_ATOMS: atom_id res chain seq x y z
N VAL A 1 -7.86 -12.15 -22.50
CA VAL A 1 -7.43 -11.35 -21.34
C VAL A 1 -8.15 -10.00 -21.43
N GLY A 2 -8.95 -9.68 -20.43
CA GLY A 2 -9.73 -8.46 -20.38
C GLY A 2 -8.91 -7.23 -19.95
N HIS A 3 -9.59 -6.13 -19.77
CA HIS A 3 -9.03 -4.91 -19.20
C HIS A 3 -8.76 -5.12 -17.70
N ASP A 4 -7.67 -4.57 -17.20
CA ASP A 4 -7.28 -4.66 -15.78
C ASP A 4 -8.14 -3.71 -14.94
N ASP A 5 -8.85 -4.22 -13.96
CA ASP A 5 -9.68 -3.43 -13.04
C ASP A 5 -8.87 -2.35 -12.32
N ASN A 6 -7.61 -2.63 -12.00
CA ASN A 6 -6.69 -1.67 -11.39
C ASN A 6 -6.21 -0.58 -12.37
N ARG A 7 -6.72 -0.54 -13.60
CA ARG A 7 -6.50 0.51 -14.60
C ARG A 7 -7.81 1.11 -15.09
N ASP A 8 -8.94 0.80 -14.44
CA ASP A 8 -10.28 1.15 -14.90
C ASP A 8 -10.96 2.27 -14.09
N TRP A 9 -10.26 2.89 -13.14
CA TRP A 9 -10.80 3.89 -12.23
C TRP A 9 -11.05 5.27 -12.83
N PHE A 10 -11.00 5.38 -14.14
CA PHE A 10 -11.35 6.58 -14.91
C PHE A 10 -12.31 6.28 -16.05
N MET A 11 -12.32 5.04 -16.57
CA MET A 11 -13.18 4.63 -17.68
C MET A 11 -14.46 3.94 -17.22
N PHE A 12 -14.40 3.22 -16.09
CA PHE A 12 -15.52 2.46 -15.50
C PHE A 12 -16.14 1.46 -16.49
N THR A 13 -15.31 0.80 -17.27
CA THR A 13 -15.74 -0.19 -18.26
C THR A 13 -16.04 -1.54 -17.61
N GLN A 14 -15.37 -1.84 -16.49
CA GLN A 14 -15.58 -3.07 -15.73
C GLN A 14 -16.75 -2.92 -14.76
N LYS A 15 -17.46 -4.02 -14.55
CA LYS A 15 -18.61 -4.07 -13.65
C LYS A 15 -18.20 -3.82 -12.19
N GLU A 16 -17.06 -4.36 -11.80
CA GLU A 16 -16.50 -4.29 -10.46
C GLU A 16 -16.17 -2.84 -10.09
N THR A 17 -15.50 -2.10 -10.97
CA THR A 17 -15.19 -0.68 -10.75
C THR A 17 -16.46 0.16 -10.66
N ARG A 18 -17.42 -0.04 -11.56
CA ARG A 18 -18.72 0.66 -11.50
C ARG A 18 -19.46 0.39 -10.20
N MET A 19 -19.54 -0.87 -9.77
CA MET A 19 -20.19 -1.23 -8.51
C MET A 19 -19.51 -0.59 -7.31
N ASN A 20 -18.17 -0.55 -7.28
CA ASN A 20 -17.45 0.12 -6.21
C ASN A 20 -17.76 1.62 -6.17
N ILE A 21 -17.75 2.30 -7.33
CA ILE A 21 -18.10 3.72 -7.41
C ILE A 21 -19.52 4.00 -6.92
N GLU A 22 -20.49 3.23 -7.42
CA GLU A 22 -21.90 3.46 -7.10
C GLU A 22 -22.25 3.10 -5.66
N LEU A 23 -21.82 1.92 -5.21
CA LEU A 23 -22.26 1.34 -3.95
C LEU A 23 -21.35 1.68 -2.76
N VAL A 24 -20.13 2.12 -3.01
CA VAL A 24 -19.18 2.48 -1.94
C VAL A 24 -18.83 3.95 -1.99
N GLN A 25 -18.15 4.40 -3.05
CA GLN A 25 -17.58 5.75 -3.10
C GLN A 25 -18.67 6.84 -3.07
N ASN A 26 -19.67 6.73 -3.92
CA ASN A 26 -20.74 7.72 -4.01
C ASN A 26 -21.73 7.64 -2.85
N LYS A 27 -21.97 6.44 -2.34
CA LYS A 27 -22.93 6.21 -1.27
C LYS A 27 -22.40 6.61 0.11
N TYR A 28 -21.20 6.17 0.44
CA TYR A 28 -20.63 6.36 1.79
C TYR A 28 -19.64 7.52 1.88
N LYS A 29 -19.09 7.98 0.76
CA LYS A 29 -18.11 9.08 0.70
C LYS A 29 -17.01 8.89 1.75
N PRO A 30 -16.25 7.79 1.71
CA PRO A 30 -15.27 7.47 2.74
C PRO A 30 -14.22 8.58 2.85
N ILE A 31 -13.71 8.80 4.06
CA ILE A 31 -12.65 9.81 4.32
C ILE A 31 -11.36 9.40 3.64
N ILE A 32 -11.04 8.11 3.67
CA ILE A 32 -9.89 7.51 2.96
C ILE A 32 -10.34 6.22 2.27
N THR A 33 -9.59 5.83 1.25
CA THR A 33 -9.66 4.48 0.66
C THR A 33 -8.32 3.81 0.82
N HIS A 34 -8.29 2.66 1.50
CA HIS A 34 -7.09 1.83 1.60
C HIS A 34 -7.15 0.72 0.56
N ASP A 35 -6.22 0.77 -0.37
CA ASP A 35 -6.06 -0.14 -1.50
C ASP A 35 -4.84 -1.03 -1.22
N MET A 36 -5.11 -2.30 -0.90
CA MET A 36 -4.07 -3.26 -0.53
C MET A 36 -3.66 -4.10 -1.73
N HIS A 37 -2.40 -3.99 -2.10
CA HIS A 37 -1.78 -4.68 -3.22
C HIS A 37 -0.68 -5.64 -2.79
N GLN A 38 -0.22 -6.42 -3.75
CA GLN A 38 0.92 -7.33 -3.61
C GLN A 38 2.02 -6.96 -4.61
N GLN A 39 3.23 -6.88 -4.11
CA GLN A 39 4.46 -6.69 -4.89
C GLN A 39 5.28 -7.98 -5.00
N GLY A 40 6.36 -7.94 -5.77
CA GLY A 40 7.24 -9.08 -5.97
C GLY A 40 7.82 -9.64 -4.66
N PRO A 41 8.10 -10.95 -4.58
CA PRO A 41 8.50 -11.63 -3.35
C PRO A 41 9.87 -11.20 -2.81
N ASN A 42 10.72 -10.62 -3.64
CA ASN A 42 12.07 -10.18 -3.27
C ASN A 42 12.19 -8.68 -2.99
N ASN A 43 11.06 -7.96 -2.94
CA ASN A 43 11.02 -6.53 -2.60
C ASN A 43 11.00 -6.32 -1.06
N ALA A 44 10.86 -5.06 -0.62
CA ALA A 44 10.52 -4.76 0.77
C ALA A 44 9.32 -5.60 1.22
N ARG A 45 9.25 -5.99 2.49
CA ARG A 45 8.14 -6.81 2.98
C ARG A 45 6.81 -6.10 2.91
N MET A 46 6.83 -4.78 3.16
CA MET A 46 5.68 -3.92 2.95
C MET A 46 6.12 -2.53 2.52
N PHE A 47 5.44 -2.00 1.52
CA PHE A 47 5.52 -0.61 1.12
C PHE A 47 4.27 0.13 1.61
N VAL A 48 4.49 1.35 2.13
CA VAL A 48 3.42 2.25 2.59
C VAL A 48 3.69 3.67 2.08
N PRO A 49 2.69 4.55 1.98
CA PRO A 49 2.94 5.95 1.65
C PRO A 49 3.90 6.64 2.65
N PRO A 50 4.54 7.76 2.27
CA PRO A 50 4.34 8.54 1.04
C PRO A 50 4.97 7.90 -0.19
N PHE A 51 4.49 8.36 -1.35
CA PHE A 51 5.04 8.02 -2.66
C PHE A 51 6.04 9.09 -3.10
N THR A 52 6.91 8.75 -4.07
CA THR A 52 7.78 9.74 -4.72
C THR A 52 7.08 10.45 -5.89
N GLU A 53 7.64 11.58 -6.30
CA GLU A 53 7.25 12.24 -7.54
C GLU A 53 7.60 11.37 -8.77
N PRO A 54 6.89 11.56 -9.91
CA PRO A 54 5.92 12.62 -10.17
C PRO A 54 4.51 12.35 -9.61
N PHE A 55 3.81 13.45 -9.24
CA PHE A 55 2.40 13.42 -8.87
C PHE A 55 1.55 14.05 -9.96
N ASP A 56 0.29 13.64 -10.03
CA ASP A 56 -0.70 14.29 -10.90
C ASP A 56 -0.86 15.76 -10.50
N PRO A 57 -0.64 16.72 -11.43
CA PRO A 57 -0.73 18.13 -11.13
C PRO A 57 -2.16 18.58 -10.75
N ASN A 58 -3.17 17.80 -11.07
CA ASN A 58 -4.58 18.09 -10.71
C ASN A 58 -4.95 17.59 -9.30
N MET A 59 -4.07 16.84 -8.66
CA MET A 59 -4.29 16.39 -7.28
C MET A 59 -4.10 17.53 -6.29
N HIS A 60 -5.11 17.76 -5.44
CA HIS A 60 -5.01 18.80 -4.42
C HIS A 60 -3.86 18.49 -3.44
N PRO A 61 -2.97 19.44 -3.13
CA PRO A 61 -1.78 19.18 -2.30
C PRO A 61 -2.08 18.62 -0.91
N LEU A 62 -3.20 18.96 -0.28
CA LEU A 62 -3.60 18.41 1.03
C LEU A 62 -3.82 16.91 1.01
N LEU A 63 -4.18 16.33 -0.13
CA LEU A 63 -4.35 14.87 -0.26
C LEU A 63 -3.00 14.15 -0.14
N ARG A 64 -1.91 14.77 -0.60
CA ARG A 64 -0.55 14.26 -0.40
C ARG A 64 -0.18 14.19 1.08
N ILE A 65 -0.55 15.23 1.85
CA ILE A 65 -0.34 15.26 3.30
C ILE A 65 -1.14 14.13 3.96
N GLY A 66 -2.42 13.97 3.59
CA GLY A 66 -3.27 12.88 4.09
C GLY A 66 -2.69 11.50 3.81
N GLN A 67 -2.22 11.26 2.58
CA GLN A 67 -1.54 10.02 2.21
C GLN A 67 -0.28 9.79 3.03
N ALA A 68 0.59 10.78 3.13
CA ALA A 68 1.87 10.68 3.82
C ALA A 68 1.68 10.42 5.33
N THR A 69 0.79 11.15 5.99
CA THR A 69 0.58 11.00 7.44
C THR A 69 -0.03 9.65 7.81
N VAL A 70 -1.01 9.16 7.05
CA VAL A 70 -1.58 7.83 7.27
C VAL A 70 -0.53 6.75 7.02
N GLY A 71 0.21 6.85 5.92
CA GLY A 71 1.28 5.89 5.60
C GLY A 71 2.38 5.85 6.66
N GLN A 72 2.79 7.00 7.18
CA GLN A 72 3.80 7.05 8.25
C GLN A 72 3.26 6.53 9.59
N ALA A 73 1.97 6.71 9.88
CA ALA A 73 1.34 6.07 11.03
C ALA A 73 1.35 4.52 10.91
N MET A 74 1.10 4.00 9.70
CA MET A 74 1.23 2.56 9.40
C MET A 74 2.67 2.08 9.61
N ALA A 75 3.67 2.79 9.06
CA ALA A 75 5.08 2.44 9.23
C ALA A 75 5.49 2.43 10.70
N ALA A 76 5.10 3.45 11.46
CA ALA A 76 5.40 3.56 12.88
C ALA A 76 4.79 2.39 13.69
N ALA A 77 3.54 2.01 13.42
CA ALA A 77 2.89 0.89 14.09
C ALA A 77 3.57 -0.45 13.76
N LEU A 78 3.89 -0.69 12.50
CA LEU A 78 4.61 -1.90 12.08
C LEU A 78 5.97 -2.03 12.77
N LEU A 79 6.75 -0.95 12.80
CA LEU A 79 8.06 -0.91 13.44
C LEU A 79 7.95 -1.06 14.96
N ALA A 80 6.93 -0.46 15.60
CA ALA A 80 6.69 -0.60 17.02
C ALA A 80 6.36 -2.04 17.44
N GLU A 81 5.74 -2.83 16.56
CA GLU A 81 5.51 -4.27 16.76
C GLU A 81 6.73 -5.14 16.36
N GLY A 82 7.87 -4.54 16.04
CA GLY A 82 9.09 -5.25 15.63
C GLY A 82 9.02 -5.82 14.21
N LYS A 83 8.06 -5.40 13.39
CA LYS A 83 7.98 -5.76 11.99
C LYS A 83 9.00 -4.96 11.18
N THR A 84 9.75 -5.63 10.31
CA THR A 84 10.88 -5.03 9.56
C THR A 84 10.69 -5.17 8.07
N GLY A 85 11.56 -4.55 7.27
CA GLY A 85 11.42 -4.55 5.82
C GLY A 85 10.34 -3.61 5.31
N ILE A 86 10.06 -2.52 6.04
CA ILE A 86 9.05 -1.52 5.68
C ILE A 86 9.73 -0.42 4.86
N ALA A 87 9.15 -0.08 3.72
CA ALA A 87 9.63 0.98 2.83
C ALA A 87 8.54 2.02 2.59
N TRP A 88 8.99 3.25 2.31
CA TRP A 88 8.18 4.35 1.81
C TRP A 88 9.00 5.15 0.80
N GLU A 89 8.41 6.18 0.19
CA GLU A 89 9.09 7.00 -0.85
C GLU A 89 9.67 6.15 -1.99
N ASP A 90 8.97 5.08 -2.37
CA ASP A 90 9.31 4.31 -3.56
C ASP A 90 8.54 4.85 -4.77
N SER A 91 9.06 4.56 -5.95
CA SER A 91 8.45 4.95 -7.22
C SER A 91 7.06 4.34 -7.35
N TYR A 92 6.04 5.20 -7.39
CA TYR A 92 4.68 4.79 -7.56
C TYR A 92 3.95 5.68 -8.56
N ASP A 93 3.05 5.06 -9.33
CA ASP A 93 2.28 5.71 -10.37
C ASP A 93 1.18 6.60 -9.77
N MET A 94 1.55 7.84 -9.42
CA MET A 94 0.66 8.86 -8.87
C MET A 94 0.35 9.99 -9.87
N TRP A 95 0.84 9.87 -11.11
CA TRP A 95 0.63 10.87 -12.18
C TRP A 95 -0.52 10.51 -13.12
N SER A 96 -1.02 9.29 -13.06
CA SER A 96 -2.01 8.74 -13.98
C SER A 96 -3.40 8.65 -13.34
N PRO A 97 -4.48 8.97 -14.05
CA PRO A 97 -5.85 8.83 -13.56
C PRO A 97 -6.31 7.38 -13.39
N ALA A 98 -5.54 6.42 -13.89
CA ALA A 98 -5.95 5.03 -14.00
C ALA A 98 -6.43 4.40 -12.68
N ARG A 99 -5.99 4.92 -11.54
CA ARG A 99 -6.30 4.45 -10.19
C ARG A 99 -6.71 5.58 -9.23
N GLN A 100 -7.02 6.78 -9.74
CA GLN A 100 -7.06 8.00 -8.95
C GLN A 100 -8.48 8.56 -8.71
N TYR A 101 -9.54 7.81 -9.00
CA TYR A 101 -10.92 8.30 -8.82
C TYR A 101 -11.11 9.00 -7.46
N MET A 102 -10.68 8.37 -6.37
CA MET A 102 -10.85 8.86 -5.01
C MET A 102 -10.14 10.19 -4.79
N VAL A 103 -8.96 10.33 -5.35
CA VAL A 103 -8.12 11.54 -5.24
C VAL A 103 -8.81 12.75 -5.88
N TYR A 104 -9.45 12.57 -7.05
CA TYR A 104 -10.20 13.64 -7.72
C TYR A 104 -11.52 13.98 -7.01
N HIS A 105 -11.95 13.16 -6.05
CA HIS A 105 -13.14 13.38 -5.24
C HIS A 105 -12.80 13.78 -3.79
N GLY A 106 -11.55 14.25 -3.55
CA GLY A 106 -11.14 14.80 -2.26
C GLY A 106 -10.79 13.75 -1.21
N GLN A 107 -10.55 12.50 -1.62
CA GLN A 107 -10.23 11.40 -0.70
C GLN A 107 -8.76 10.96 -0.88
N PRO A 108 -7.93 10.97 0.16
CA PRO A 108 -6.62 10.34 0.08
C PRO A 108 -6.77 8.83 -0.22
N ARG A 109 -6.10 8.37 -1.26
CA ARG A 109 -5.97 6.95 -1.54
C ARG A 109 -4.68 6.44 -0.93
N ILE A 110 -4.81 5.53 0.02
CA ILE A 110 -3.69 4.86 0.68
C ILE A 110 -3.45 3.56 -0.06
N LEU A 111 -2.37 3.48 -0.80
CA LEU A 111 -1.94 2.22 -1.40
C LEU A 111 -0.81 1.63 -0.59
N THR A 112 -0.93 0.36 -0.28
CA THR A 112 0.14 -0.44 0.32
C THR A 112 0.45 -1.64 -0.57
N GLU A 113 1.71 -2.05 -0.59
CA GLU A 113 2.17 -3.22 -1.32
C GLU A 113 2.83 -4.20 -0.36
N ILE A 114 2.31 -5.42 -0.28
CA ILE A 114 2.90 -6.48 0.54
C ILE A 114 3.66 -7.45 -0.36
N ALA A 115 4.89 -7.81 0.03
CA ALA A 115 5.63 -8.83 -0.71
C ALA A 115 4.82 -10.12 -0.77
N ASN A 116 4.60 -10.65 -1.96
CA ASN A 116 3.84 -11.89 -2.11
C ASN A 116 4.71 -13.13 -1.80
N SER A 117 4.05 -14.27 -1.64
CA SER A 117 4.68 -15.59 -1.72
C SER A 117 4.27 -16.22 -3.06
N PRO A 118 5.20 -16.71 -3.87
CA PRO A 118 4.88 -17.36 -5.13
C PRO A 118 3.98 -18.59 -4.98
N ASN A 119 4.05 -19.24 -3.83
CA ASN A 119 3.18 -20.34 -3.47
C ASN A 119 2.53 -20.06 -2.11
N LEU A 120 1.21 -19.90 -2.07
CA LEU A 120 0.48 -19.61 -0.84
C LEU A 120 0.49 -20.77 0.17
N ALA A 121 0.71 -22.01 -0.29
CA ALA A 121 0.78 -23.18 0.55
C ALA A 121 2.12 -23.34 1.27
N ASP A 122 3.19 -22.81 0.69
CA ASP A 122 4.54 -22.92 1.21
C ASP A 122 5.15 -21.53 1.48
N PRO A 123 6.02 -21.39 2.48
CA PRO A 123 6.72 -20.12 2.69
C PRO A 123 7.59 -19.80 1.48
N HIS A 124 7.63 -18.52 1.11
CA HIS A 124 8.67 -18.05 0.20
C HIS A 124 10.02 -18.11 0.92
N VAL A 125 10.95 -18.83 0.36
CA VAL A 125 12.31 -19.02 0.89
C VAL A 125 13.29 -18.40 -0.10
N ASN A 126 14.30 -17.70 0.41
CA ASN A 126 15.36 -17.20 -0.45
C ASN A 126 16.06 -18.39 -1.13
N PRO A 127 16.17 -18.42 -2.46
CA PRO A 127 16.90 -19.47 -3.18
C PRO A 127 18.39 -19.55 -2.76
N ARG A 128 18.95 -18.47 -2.21
CA ARG A 128 20.25 -18.48 -1.54
C ARG A 128 20.03 -18.80 -0.06
N LYS A 129 20.15 -20.06 0.27
CA LYS A 129 19.88 -20.59 1.61
C LYS A 129 20.59 -19.79 2.71
N GLY A 130 19.83 -19.28 3.66
CA GLY A 130 20.32 -18.53 4.80
C GLY A 130 20.57 -17.04 4.53
N GLU A 131 20.36 -16.54 3.30
CA GLU A 131 20.38 -15.11 3.02
C GLU A 131 18.99 -14.50 3.28
N PRO A 132 18.91 -13.28 3.86
CA PRO A 132 17.66 -12.59 4.06
C PRO A 132 16.91 -12.28 2.76
N LEU A 133 15.59 -12.20 2.85
CA LEU A 133 14.72 -11.80 1.73
C LEU A 133 14.69 -10.27 1.55
N GLY A 134 14.70 -9.84 0.30
CA GLY A 134 14.54 -8.45 -0.07
C GLY A 134 15.81 -7.60 0.08
N PRO A 135 15.70 -6.28 -0.05
CA PRO A 135 16.83 -5.36 0.08
C PRO A 135 17.43 -5.40 1.48
N GLN A 136 18.76 -5.25 1.56
CA GLN A 136 19.51 -5.24 2.83
C GLN A 136 20.17 -3.90 3.14
N ASP A 137 20.23 -2.98 2.18
CA ASP A 137 20.80 -1.65 2.38
C ASP A 137 19.82 -0.75 3.15
N SER A 138 20.16 -0.40 4.38
CA SER A 138 19.37 0.56 5.15
C SER A 138 19.45 1.96 4.53
N ARG A 139 18.28 2.62 4.43
CA ARG A 139 18.13 3.97 3.86
C ARG A 139 17.10 4.76 4.67
N ALA A 140 17.04 6.08 4.47
CA ALA A 140 16.06 6.94 5.15
C ALA A 140 14.62 6.48 4.94
N HIS A 141 14.30 5.97 3.76
CA HIS A 141 12.97 5.46 3.39
C HIS A 141 12.84 3.92 3.53
N PHE A 142 13.87 3.25 4.06
CA PHE A 142 13.92 1.81 4.35
C PHE A 142 14.88 1.56 5.53
N PRO A 143 14.51 1.97 6.75
CA PRO A 143 15.46 2.06 7.86
C PRO A 143 15.89 0.72 8.45
N VAL A 144 15.00 -0.28 8.43
CA VAL A 144 15.23 -1.58 9.06
C VAL A 144 14.97 -2.71 8.07
N PRO A 145 16.01 -3.25 7.42
CA PRO A 145 15.88 -4.39 6.52
C PRO A 145 15.27 -5.62 7.19
N TYR A 146 14.65 -6.46 6.37
CA TYR A 146 14.14 -7.75 6.81
C TYR A 146 15.28 -8.76 6.91
N THR A 147 15.44 -9.42 8.06
CA THR A 147 16.61 -10.27 8.35
C THR A 147 16.37 -11.78 8.20
N LYS A 148 15.11 -12.18 7.88
CA LYS A 148 14.78 -13.60 7.71
C LYS A 148 14.86 -14.02 6.25
N ASP A 149 15.13 -15.27 6.01
CA ASP A 149 15.20 -15.90 4.69
C ASP A 149 13.85 -16.51 4.24
N THR A 150 12.81 -16.39 5.06
CA THR A 150 11.49 -16.97 4.80
C THR A 150 10.37 -15.92 4.97
N TRP A 151 9.32 -16.06 4.17
CA TRP A 151 8.15 -15.20 4.22
C TRP A 151 6.88 -16.00 3.98
N THR A 152 5.96 -16.00 4.94
CA THR A 152 4.75 -16.81 4.95
C THR A 152 3.50 -16.00 4.68
N LEU A 153 2.41 -16.65 4.26
CA LEU A 153 1.09 -16.02 4.14
C LEU A 153 0.63 -15.44 5.48
N ALA A 154 0.87 -16.14 6.59
CA ALA A 154 0.53 -15.63 7.91
C ALA A 154 1.22 -14.30 8.25
N GLN A 155 2.49 -14.15 7.87
CA GLN A 155 3.22 -12.90 8.02
C GLN A 155 2.66 -11.80 7.11
N GLN A 156 2.28 -12.13 5.87
CA GLN A 156 1.63 -11.17 4.97
C GLN A 156 0.34 -10.61 5.57
N VAL A 157 -0.51 -11.49 6.07
CA VAL A 157 -1.77 -11.12 6.74
C VAL A 157 -1.51 -10.27 7.98
N ASP A 158 -0.57 -10.67 8.82
CA ASP A 158 -0.20 -9.97 10.05
C ASP A 158 0.29 -8.54 9.78
N TYR A 159 1.15 -8.34 8.78
CA TYR A 159 1.58 -7.00 8.34
C TYR A 159 0.42 -6.16 7.81
N GLY A 160 -0.43 -6.76 6.96
CA GLY A 160 -1.59 -6.08 6.39
C GLY A 160 -2.59 -5.65 7.45
N VAL A 161 -2.87 -6.50 8.43
CA VAL A 161 -3.78 -6.22 9.54
C VAL A 161 -3.24 -5.08 10.41
N THR A 162 -1.97 -5.12 10.81
CA THR A 162 -1.35 -4.04 11.59
C THR A 162 -1.43 -2.70 10.87
N ALA A 163 -1.08 -2.66 9.58
CA ALA A 163 -1.17 -1.44 8.79
C ALA A 163 -2.60 -0.92 8.67
N ALA A 164 -3.57 -1.79 8.39
CA ALA A 164 -4.97 -1.41 8.26
C ALA A 164 -5.52 -0.81 9.58
N PHE A 165 -5.26 -1.45 10.71
CA PHE A 165 -5.70 -0.93 12.01
C PHE A 165 -5.00 0.37 12.39
N ALA A 166 -3.72 0.53 12.07
CA ALA A 166 -2.99 1.79 12.28
C ALA A 166 -3.61 2.94 11.47
N GLY A 167 -3.91 2.69 10.19
CA GLY A 167 -4.58 3.66 9.32
C GLY A 167 -5.97 4.05 9.84
N MET A 168 -6.79 3.07 10.21
CA MET A 168 -8.11 3.31 10.79
C MET A 168 -8.03 4.11 12.10
N SER A 169 -7.10 3.76 12.98
CA SER A 169 -6.89 4.46 14.26
C SER A 169 -6.45 5.90 14.05
N TYR A 170 -5.57 6.14 13.07
CA TYR A 170 -5.15 7.49 12.71
C TYR A 170 -6.33 8.34 12.22
N VAL A 171 -7.12 7.80 11.29
CA VAL A 171 -8.28 8.51 10.72
C VAL A 171 -9.36 8.72 11.78
N ALA A 172 -9.62 7.77 12.66
CA ALA A 172 -10.58 7.93 13.75
C ALA A 172 -10.20 9.09 14.69
N LYS A 173 -8.90 9.37 14.82
CA LYS A 173 -8.41 10.46 15.69
C LYS A 173 -8.29 11.81 15.00
N TYR A 174 -7.96 11.84 13.71
CA TYR A 174 -7.58 13.06 12.99
C TYR A 174 -8.37 13.32 11.71
N GLY A 175 -9.31 12.47 11.35
CA GLY A 175 -10.04 12.51 10.07
C GLY A 175 -11.26 13.43 10.05
N HIS A 176 -11.23 14.57 10.76
CA HIS A 176 -12.29 15.58 10.80
C HIS A 176 -11.85 16.92 10.24
#